data_4eabdcddf07e9e1241d511b7162d2fde
#
_entry.id   4eabdcddf07e9e1241d511b7162d2fde
#
_cell.length_a   1.000
_cell.length_b   1.000
_cell.length_c   1.000
_cell.angle_alpha   90.00
_cell.angle_beta   90.00
_cell.angle_gamma   90.00
#
_symmetry.space_group_name_H-M   'P 1'
#
loop_
_entity.id
_entity.type
_entity.pdbx_description
1 polymer ?
#
loop_
_entity_poly.entity_id
_entity_poly.type
_entity_poly.pdbx_seq_one_letter_code
_entity_poly.pdbx_strand_id
1 'polypeptide(L)'
;FNIASPKQLGEILFEKMGLEGGKKAKTGAFSTSADVLEDLAASGVEIAAKVLEWRHLAKLKSTYADALVESILATTGRVHTSFSMVGASTGRLSSSDPNVQNIPIRTAEGRQIRTAFIAADGHKLISADYSQIELRLVAHVAQETTMIEAFRAGIDIHARTASEVFGVPL
;
A
#
# COMPACT_ATOMS: atom_id res chain seq x y z
N PHE A 1 -20.24 -19.42 -5.67
CA PHE A 1 -20.32 -18.02 -5.21
C PHE A 1 -19.16 -17.19 -5.78
N ASN A 2 -19.33 -15.89 -5.83
CA ASN A 2 -18.27 -15.01 -6.28
C ASN A 2 -17.43 -14.53 -5.08
N ILE A 3 -16.17 -14.97 -5.01
CA ILE A 3 -15.24 -14.60 -3.93
C ILE A 3 -14.91 -13.09 -3.91
N ALA A 4 -15.05 -12.41 -5.05
CA ALA A 4 -14.87 -10.96 -5.14
C ALA A 4 -16.05 -10.16 -4.55
N SER A 5 -17.20 -10.81 -4.31
CA SER A 5 -18.38 -10.16 -3.71
C SER A 5 -18.29 -10.18 -2.20
N PRO A 6 -18.11 -9.02 -1.53
CA PRO A 6 -18.05 -8.98 -0.05
C PRO A 6 -19.30 -9.55 0.61
N LYS A 7 -20.48 -9.34 0.01
CA LYS A 7 -21.74 -9.85 0.53
C LYS A 7 -21.77 -11.38 0.52
N GLN A 8 -21.49 -12.01 -0.65
CA GLN A 8 -21.51 -13.47 -0.77
C GLN A 8 -20.42 -14.13 0.08
N LEU A 9 -19.24 -13.51 0.14
CA LEU A 9 -18.17 -13.98 1.00
C LEU A 9 -18.57 -13.93 2.47
N GLY A 10 -19.19 -12.84 2.92
CA GLY A 10 -19.69 -12.70 4.29
C GLY A 10 -20.76 -13.76 4.65
N GLU A 11 -21.70 -14.05 3.74
CA GLU A 11 -22.70 -15.12 3.91
C GLU A 11 -22.02 -16.50 4.05
N ILE A 12 -20.96 -16.76 3.27
CA ILE A 12 -20.20 -18.01 3.37
C ILE A 12 -19.48 -18.12 4.70
N LEU A 13 -18.70 -17.09 5.06
CA LEU A 13 -17.84 -17.14 6.26
C LEU A 13 -18.68 -17.18 7.55
N PHE A 14 -19.69 -16.32 7.67
CA PHE A 14 -20.37 -16.10 8.94
C PHE A 14 -21.70 -16.86 9.07
N GLU A 15 -22.43 -17.14 7.96
CA GLU A 15 -23.70 -17.86 8.03
C GLU A 15 -23.51 -19.36 7.75
N LYS A 16 -22.75 -19.72 6.69
CA LYS A 16 -22.61 -21.14 6.33
C LYS A 16 -21.50 -21.84 7.11
N MET A 17 -20.36 -21.17 7.33
CA MET A 17 -19.25 -21.76 8.10
C MET A 17 -19.37 -21.46 9.60
N GLY A 18 -20.25 -20.53 10.00
CA GLY A 18 -20.50 -20.20 11.41
C GLY A 18 -19.31 -19.59 12.13
N LEU A 19 -18.42 -18.86 11.42
CA LEU A 19 -17.28 -18.22 12.05
C LEU A 19 -17.75 -17.10 12.97
N GLU A 20 -17.14 -17.02 14.15
CA GLU A 20 -17.38 -15.94 15.11
C GLU A 20 -16.68 -14.64 14.66
N GLY A 21 -17.11 -13.50 15.22
CA GLY A 21 -16.50 -12.19 14.93
C GLY A 21 -17.11 -11.43 13.74
N GLY A 22 -18.15 -11.94 13.13
CA GLY A 22 -18.86 -11.26 12.03
C GLY A 22 -19.52 -9.95 12.45
N LYS A 23 -18.95 -8.81 12.06
CA LYS A 23 -19.53 -7.48 12.26
C LYS A 23 -20.49 -7.17 11.11
N LYS A 24 -21.76 -6.87 11.42
CA LYS A 24 -22.73 -6.42 10.41
C LYS A 24 -22.56 -4.92 10.15
N ALA A 25 -22.48 -4.56 8.88
CA ALA A 25 -22.54 -3.16 8.44
C ALA A 25 -23.97 -2.61 8.64
N LYS A 26 -24.14 -1.29 8.52
CA LYS A 26 -25.46 -0.62 8.60
C LYS A 26 -26.49 -1.18 7.59
N THR A 27 -26.02 -1.78 6.52
CA THR A 27 -26.82 -2.46 5.48
C THR A 27 -27.28 -3.86 5.85
N GLY A 28 -26.92 -4.37 7.03
CA GLY A 28 -27.21 -5.73 7.49
C GLY A 28 -26.27 -6.81 6.92
N ALA A 29 -25.43 -6.50 5.96
CA ALA A 29 -24.45 -7.43 5.41
C ALA A 29 -23.24 -7.57 6.34
N PHE A 30 -22.61 -8.75 6.37
CA PHE A 30 -21.37 -8.96 7.11
C PHE A 30 -20.21 -8.20 6.46
N SER A 31 -19.39 -7.55 7.29
CA SER A 31 -18.15 -6.95 6.85
C SER A 31 -17.12 -8.04 6.57
N THR A 32 -16.46 -7.95 5.42
CA THR A 32 -15.29 -8.76 5.07
C THR A 32 -14.11 -7.84 4.73
N SER A 33 -13.97 -6.72 5.48
CA SER A 33 -12.82 -5.81 5.35
C SER A 33 -11.51 -6.53 5.67
N ALA A 34 -10.39 -5.93 5.31
CA ALA A 34 -9.07 -6.49 5.60
C ALA A 34 -8.91 -6.76 7.09
N ASP A 35 -9.24 -5.79 7.95
CA ASP A 35 -9.13 -5.91 9.40
C ASP A 35 -9.88 -7.14 9.95
N VAL A 36 -11.13 -7.35 9.50
CA VAL A 36 -11.94 -8.51 9.95
C VAL A 36 -11.32 -9.84 9.50
N LEU A 37 -10.78 -9.88 8.28
CA LEU A 37 -10.13 -11.10 7.78
C LEU A 37 -8.76 -11.32 8.43
N GLU A 38 -8.02 -10.26 8.76
CA GLU A 38 -6.76 -10.33 9.48
C GLU A 38 -6.98 -10.86 10.91
N ASP A 39 -8.00 -10.36 11.62
CA ASP A 39 -8.40 -10.85 12.95
C ASP A 39 -8.75 -12.36 12.91
N LEU A 40 -9.53 -12.78 11.89
CA LEU A 40 -9.87 -14.19 11.70
C LEU A 40 -8.63 -15.05 11.37
N ALA A 41 -7.74 -14.56 10.51
CA ALA A 41 -6.51 -15.26 10.18
C ALA A 41 -5.59 -15.39 11.40
N ALA A 42 -5.46 -14.34 12.20
CA ALA A 42 -4.70 -14.35 13.45
C ALA A 42 -5.27 -15.34 14.48
N SER A 43 -6.60 -15.57 14.47
CA SER A 43 -7.25 -16.60 15.31
C SER A 43 -7.15 -18.01 14.74
N GLY A 44 -6.43 -18.23 13.64
CA GLY A 44 -6.17 -19.54 13.04
C GLY A 44 -7.18 -19.97 11.98
N VAL A 45 -8.02 -19.07 11.49
CA VAL A 45 -8.97 -19.37 10.40
C VAL A 45 -8.25 -19.32 9.05
N GLU A 46 -7.81 -20.47 8.56
CA GLU A 46 -7.01 -20.61 7.33
C GLU A 46 -7.69 -20.00 6.09
N ILE A 47 -9.01 -20.17 5.95
CA ILE A 47 -9.74 -19.59 4.81
C ILE A 47 -9.65 -18.07 4.76
N ALA A 48 -9.60 -17.39 5.90
CA ALA A 48 -9.45 -15.93 5.95
C ALA A 48 -8.08 -15.49 5.42
N ALA A 49 -7.00 -16.19 5.80
CA ALA A 49 -5.67 -15.96 5.27
C ALA A 49 -5.62 -16.15 3.74
N LYS A 50 -6.24 -17.23 3.23
CA LYS A 50 -6.32 -17.49 1.79
C LYS A 50 -7.13 -16.45 1.02
N VAL A 51 -8.19 -15.91 1.60
CA VAL A 51 -8.96 -14.84 0.99
C VAL A 51 -8.14 -13.54 0.93
N LEU A 52 -7.37 -13.22 1.96
CA LEU A 52 -6.47 -12.08 1.94
C LEU A 52 -5.39 -12.21 0.86
N GLU A 53 -4.76 -13.38 0.76
CA GLU A 53 -3.78 -13.70 -0.29
C GLU A 53 -4.40 -13.54 -1.69
N TRP A 54 -5.57 -14.14 -1.90
CA TRP A 54 -6.30 -14.02 -3.16
C TRP A 54 -6.63 -12.57 -3.51
N ARG A 55 -7.13 -11.78 -2.55
CA ARG A 55 -7.42 -10.36 -2.77
C ARG A 55 -6.20 -9.55 -3.15
N HIS A 56 -5.06 -9.85 -2.50
CA HIS A 56 -3.79 -9.22 -2.84
C HIS A 56 -3.41 -9.47 -4.30
N LEU A 57 -3.40 -10.74 -4.72
CA LEU A 57 -3.07 -11.11 -6.09
C LEU A 57 -4.08 -10.60 -7.11
N ALA A 58 -5.37 -10.67 -6.80
CA ALA A 58 -6.43 -10.14 -7.67
C ALA A 58 -6.30 -8.63 -7.89
N LYS A 59 -5.94 -7.88 -6.83
CA LYS A 59 -5.66 -6.44 -6.93
C LYS A 59 -4.42 -6.16 -7.77
N LEU A 60 -3.33 -6.91 -7.59
CA LEU A 60 -2.12 -6.77 -8.40
C LEU A 60 -2.43 -7.01 -9.88
N LYS A 61 -3.16 -8.09 -10.17
CA LYS A 61 -3.56 -8.42 -11.54
C LYS A 61 -4.40 -7.31 -12.16
N SER A 62 -5.52 -6.96 -11.54
CA SER A 62 -6.48 -6.03 -12.15
C SER A 62 -5.95 -4.60 -12.24
N THR A 63 -5.27 -4.12 -11.18
CA THR A 63 -4.85 -2.70 -11.08
C THR A 63 -3.56 -2.44 -11.84
N TYR A 64 -2.66 -3.43 -11.90
CA TYR A 64 -1.33 -3.21 -12.49
C TYR A 64 -1.10 -4.07 -13.73
N ALA A 65 -1.24 -5.39 -13.67
CA ALA A 65 -0.91 -6.24 -14.81
C ALA A 65 -1.85 -5.98 -15.99
N ASP A 66 -3.16 -5.97 -15.78
CA ASP A 66 -4.14 -5.77 -16.84
C ASP A 66 -4.26 -4.26 -17.22
N ALA A 67 -4.51 -3.39 -16.22
CA ALA A 67 -4.77 -1.99 -16.47
C ALA A 67 -3.58 -1.21 -17.07
N LEU A 68 -2.33 -1.55 -16.68
CA LEU A 68 -1.16 -0.90 -17.27
C LEU A 68 -0.99 -1.28 -18.76
N VAL A 69 -1.26 -2.53 -19.10
CA VAL A 69 -1.22 -2.98 -20.53
C VAL A 69 -2.27 -2.24 -21.34
N GLU A 70 -3.48 -2.11 -20.82
CA GLU A 70 -4.57 -1.36 -21.49
C GLU A 70 -4.26 0.14 -21.61
N SER A 71 -3.42 0.68 -20.71
CA SER A 71 -3.03 2.10 -20.70
C SER A 71 -1.86 2.42 -21.64
N ILE A 72 -1.31 1.43 -22.36
CA ILE A 72 -0.23 1.67 -23.31
C ILE A 72 -0.76 2.46 -24.51
N LEU A 73 -0.20 3.64 -24.72
CA LEU A 73 -0.52 4.48 -25.88
C LEU A 73 0.13 3.91 -27.14
N ALA A 74 -0.68 3.51 -28.13
CA ALA A 74 -0.21 2.84 -29.34
C ALA A 74 0.85 3.64 -30.14
N THR A 75 0.78 4.97 -30.10
CA THR A 75 1.72 5.85 -30.81
C THR A 75 3.13 5.90 -30.18
N THR A 76 3.24 5.66 -28.86
CA THR A 76 4.52 5.74 -28.14
C THR A 76 4.99 4.39 -27.62
N GLY A 77 4.10 3.40 -27.54
CA GLY A 77 4.36 2.10 -26.90
C GLY A 77 4.60 2.22 -25.39
N ARG A 78 4.17 3.33 -24.75
CA ARG A 78 4.43 3.65 -23.36
C ARG A 78 3.15 4.02 -22.62
N VAL A 79 3.20 3.91 -21.29
CA VAL A 79 2.17 4.40 -20.37
C VAL A 79 2.46 5.85 -20.03
N HIS A 80 1.44 6.70 -20.10
CA HIS A 80 1.51 8.12 -19.78
C HIS A 80 0.48 8.44 -18.70
N THR A 81 0.95 8.78 -17.50
CA THR A 81 0.08 9.22 -16.41
C THR A 81 -0.17 10.72 -16.46
N SER A 82 -1.28 11.16 -15.89
CA SER A 82 -1.57 12.56 -15.64
C SER A 82 -1.21 12.93 -14.20
N PHE A 83 -0.36 13.95 -14.01
CA PHE A 83 -0.03 14.48 -12.71
C PHE A 83 -0.82 15.76 -12.41
N SER A 84 -1.37 15.85 -11.19
CA SER A 84 -2.03 17.06 -10.68
C SER A 84 -1.33 17.58 -9.43
N MET A 85 -1.02 18.86 -9.42
CA MET A 85 -0.44 19.57 -8.26
C MET A 85 -1.52 20.05 -7.26
N VAL A 86 -2.78 20.04 -7.67
CA VAL A 86 -3.91 20.52 -6.86
C VAL A 86 -4.88 19.41 -6.44
N GLY A 87 -4.57 18.16 -6.78
CA GLY A 87 -5.44 17.02 -6.52
C GLY A 87 -5.42 16.53 -5.06
N ALA A 88 -4.42 16.92 -4.27
CA ALA A 88 -4.29 16.53 -2.88
C ALA A 88 -4.28 17.76 -1.96
N SER A 89 -5.05 17.74 -0.88
CA SER A 89 -5.09 18.82 0.13
C SER A 89 -3.76 18.99 0.88
N THR A 90 -2.90 17.99 0.83
CA THR A 90 -1.56 18.01 1.47
C THR A 90 -0.49 18.73 0.66
N GLY A 91 -0.80 19.21 -0.55
CA GLY A 91 0.19 19.79 -1.47
C GLY A 91 1.08 18.75 -2.17
N ARG A 92 0.84 17.44 -1.99
CA ARG A 92 1.54 16.38 -2.73
C ARG A 92 0.97 16.25 -4.13
N LEU A 93 1.78 15.77 -5.08
CA LEU A 93 1.30 15.37 -6.41
C LEU A 93 0.32 14.20 -6.29
N SER A 94 -0.68 14.19 -7.13
CA SER A 94 -1.50 13.00 -7.40
C SER A 94 -1.30 12.54 -8.85
N SER A 95 -1.43 11.24 -9.07
CA SER A 95 -1.25 10.59 -10.36
C SER A 95 -2.53 9.84 -10.71
N SER A 96 -3.03 10.02 -11.94
CA SER A 96 -4.23 9.35 -12.45
C SER A 96 -4.05 8.93 -13.91
N ASP A 97 -4.84 7.99 -14.33
CA ASP A 97 -5.02 7.51 -15.70
C ASP A 97 -3.73 7.06 -16.42
N PRO A 98 -2.99 6.09 -15.85
CA PRO A 98 -3.18 5.32 -14.63
C PRO A 98 -2.46 5.93 -13.42
N ASN A 99 -2.85 5.56 -12.18
CA ASN A 99 -2.11 5.96 -10.99
C ASN A 99 -0.81 5.13 -10.86
N VAL A 100 0.32 5.78 -11.09
CA VAL A 100 1.65 5.15 -11.00
C VAL A 100 2.36 5.36 -9.65
N GLN A 101 1.78 6.18 -8.75
CA GLN A 101 2.35 6.43 -7.42
C GLN A 101 2.14 5.26 -6.44
N ASN A 102 1.16 4.39 -6.71
CA ASN A 102 0.80 3.28 -5.83
C ASN A 102 1.34 1.94 -6.30
N ILE A 103 2.32 1.92 -7.21
CA ILE A 103 2.95 0.67 -7.67
C ILE A 103 3.63 0.00 -6.47
N PRO A 104 3.25 -1.25 -6.13
CA PRO A 104 3.72 -1.90 -4.92
C PRO A 104 5.22 -2.19 -4.97
N ILE A 105 5.88 -2.15 -3.80
CA ILE A 105 7.32 -2.39 -3.66
C ILE A 105 7.65 -3.40 -2.56
N ARG A 106 6.72 -3.64 -1.63
CA ARG A 106 7.00 -4.45 -0.43
C ARG A 106 7.04 -5.95 -0.73
N THR A 107 6.16 -6.45 -1.59
CA THR A 107 6.09 -7.89 -1.94
C THR A 107 6.98 -8.22 -3.13
N ALA A 108 7.31 -9.50 -3.29
CA ALA A 108 8.10 -10.00 -4.42
C ALA A 108 7.37 -9.75 -5.76
N GLU A 109 6.07 -10.04 -5.81
CA GLU A 109 5.21 -9.84 -6.98
C GLU A 109 5.12 -8.36 -7.34
N GLY A 110 4.95 -7.47 -6.34
CA GLY A 110 4.92 -6.03 -6.54
C GLY A 110 6.25 -5.50 -7.12
N ARG A 111 7.38 -6.03 -6.64
CA ARG A 111 8.69 -5.68 -7.22
C ARG A 111 8.84 -6.15 -8.67
N GLN A 112 8.26 -7.29 -9.04
CA GLN A 112 8.25 -7.76 -10.43
C GLN A 112 7.50 -6.78 -11.36
N ILE A 113 6.38 -6.21 -10.93
CA ILE A 113 5.66 -5.19 -11.69
C ILE A 113 6.57 -3.99 -12.01
N ARG A 114 7.42 -3.58 -11.06
CA ARG A 114 8.36 -2.47 -11.27
C ARG A 114 9.40 -2.75 -12.34
N THR A 115 9.75 -3.99 -12.62
CA THR A 115 10.70 -4.33 -13.68
C THR A 115 10.17 -4.04 -15.10
N ALA A 116 8.86 -3.89 -15.24
CA ALA A 116 8.24 -3.47 -16.51
C ALA A 116 8.48 -1.99 -16.85
N PHE A 117 8.88 -1.18 -15.87
CA PHE A 117 9.19 0.24 -16.07
C PHE A 117 10.65 0.38 -16.48
N ILE A 118 10.87 0.60 -17.75
CA ILE A 118 12.20 0.67 -18.36
C ILE A 118 12.49 2.06 -18.95
N ALA A 119 13.74 2.44 -18.99
CA ALA A 119 14.16 3.65 -19.70
C ALA A 119 14.01 3.46 -21.23
N ALA A 120 13.92 4.56 -21.96
CA ALA A 120 14.06 4.52 -23.41
C ALA A 120 15.51 4.14 -23.81
N ASP A 121 15.69 3.69 -25.05
CA ASP A 121 17.01 3.34 -25.58
C ASP A 121 18.00 4.50 -25.40
N GLY A 122 19.18 4.18 -24.90
CA GLY A 122 20.22 5.18 -24.60
C GLY A 122 19.97 6.02 -23.34
N HIS A 123 18.87 5.79 -22.60
CA HIS A 123 18.53 6.49 -21.37
C HIS A 123 18.65 5.59 -20.14
N LYS A 124 18.64 6.19 -18.97
CA LYS A 124 18.60 5.50 -17.66
C LYS A 124 17.50 6.07 -16.79
N LEU A 125 16.88 5.22 -15.98
CA LEU A 125 16.02 5.67 -14.88
C LEU A 125 16.92 6.12 -13.73
N ILE A 126 16.65 7.30 -13.20
CA ILE A 126 17.30 7.84 -12.00
C ILE A 126 16.21 8.02 -10.95
N SER A 127 16.44 7.48 -9.76
CA SER A 127 15.57 7.69 -8.59
C SER A 127 16.38 8.43 -7.53
N ALA A 128 15.84 9.55 -7.06
CA ALA A 128 16.41 10.32 -5.96
C ALA A 128 15.29 10.68 -4.99
N ASP A 129 15.50 10.39 -3.71
CA ASP A 129 14.52 10.64 -2.66
C ASP A 129 15.19 11.28 -1.44
N TYR A 130 14.53 12.27 -0.87
CA TYR A 130 15.00 12.90 0.37
C TYR A 130 14.67 12.01 1.56
N SER A 131 15.70 11.52 2.25
CA SER A 131 15.51 10.69 3.43
C SER A 131 14.79 11.46 4.54
N GLN A 132 13.56 11.01 4.87
CA GLN A 132 12.75 11.49 5.98
C GLN A 132 12.55 13.02 5.99
N ILE A 133 12.35 13.62 4.82
CA ILE A 133 12.33 15.09 4.70
C ILE A 133 11.23 15.74 5.54
N GLU A 134 10.05 15.15 5.62
CA GLU A 134 8.94 15.70 6.39
C GLU A 134 9.28 15.73 7.89
N LEU A 135 9.89 14.66 8.43
CA LEU A 135 10.32 14.63 9.84
C LEU A 135 11.45 15.63 10.11
N ARG A 136 12.36 15.83 9.15
CA ARG A 136 13.41 16.86 9.27
C ARG A 136 12.82 18.27 9.30
N LEU A 137 11.83 18.53 8.46
CA LEU A 137 11.12 19.81 8.44
C LEU A 137 10.34 20.04 9.75
N VAL A 138 9.63 19.02 10.24
CA VAL A 138 8.91 19.09 11.51
C VAL A 138 9.88 19.37 12.67
N ALA A 139 10.98 18.61 12.75
CA ALA A 139 12.00 18.82 13.78
C ALA A 139 12.55 20.26 13.75
N HIS A 140 12.81 20.79 12.55
CA HIS A 140 13.31 22.15 12.39
C HIS A 140 12.27 23.21 12.79
N VAL A 141 11.04 23.09 12.32
CA VAL A 141 9.96 24.06 12.59
C VAL A 141 9.55 24.04 14.06
N ALA A 142 9.43 22.84 14.65
CA ALA A 142 9.09 22.66 16.06
C ALA A 142 10.28 22.93 17.01
N GLN A 143 11.49 23.13 16.48
CA GLN A 143 12.72 23.24 17.27
C GLN A 143 12.94 22.07 18.22
N GLU A 144 12.54 20.84 17.76
CA GLU A 144 12.66 19.62 18.57
C GLU A 144 14.11 19.14 18.62
N THR A 145 14.80 19.50 19.71
CA THR A 145 16.24 19.31 19.87
C THR A 145 16.63 17.84 19.75
N THR A 146 15.87 16.92 20.34
CA THR A 146 16.14 15.48 20.34
C THR A 146 16.15 14.91 18.92
N MET A 147 15.17 15.30 18.09
CA MET A 147 15.12 14.91 16.68
C MET A 147 16.24 15.54 15.87
N ILE A 148 16.52 16.83 16.08
CA ILE A 148 17.59 17.54 15.38
C ILE A 148 18.95 16.88 15.65
N GLU A 149 19.24 16.55 16.89
CA GLU A 149 20.48 15.85 17.28
C GLU A 149 20.58 14.46 16.67
N ALA A 150 19.49 13.69 16.69
CA ALA A 150 19.44 12.38 16.05
C ALA A 150 19.74 12.46 14.55
N PHE A 151 19.14 13.40 13.83
CA PHE A 151 19.43 13.62 12.41
C PHE A 151 20.86 14.05 12.13
N ARG A 152 21.47 14.88 13.00
CA ARG A 152 22.88 15.29 12.89
C ARG A 152 23.82 14.12 13.14
N ALA A 153 23.46 13.24 14.06
CA ALA A 153 24.21 12.02 14.35
C ALA A 153 23.99 10.89 13.34
N GLY A 154 23.12 11.07 12.35
CA GLY A 154 22.79 10.05 11.35
C GLY A 154 21.98 8.88 11.90
N ILE A 155 21.33 9.07 13.05
CA ILE A 155 20.49 8.05 13.70
C ILE A 155 19.12 7.99 12.98
N ASP A 156 18.64 6.77 12.72
CA ASP A 156 17.30 6.56 12.21
C ASP A 156 16.27 6.88 13.31
N ILE A 157 15.39 7.85 13.04
CA ILE A 157 14.36 8.30 14.00
C ILE A 157 13.39 7.17 14.35
N HIS A 158 13.07 6.28 13.41
CA HIS A 158 12.17 5.16 13.69
C HIS A 158 12.83 4.13 14.61
N ALA A 159 14.11 3.82 14.35
CA ALA A 159 14.88 2.94 15.21
C ALA A 159 15.02 3.53 16.62
N ARG A 160 15.31 4.83 16.73
CA ARG A 160 15.38 5.53 18.02
C ARG A 160 14.05 5.49 18.76
N THR A 161 12.94 5.82 18.10
CA THR A 161 11.60 5.77 18.69
C THR A 161 11.27 4.35 19.16
N ALA A 162 11.58 3.33 18.37
CA ALA A 162 11.38 1.93 18.75
C ALA A 162 12.22 1.58 19.99
N SER A 163 13.49 2.01 20.02
CA SER A 163 14.37 1.81 21.20
C SER A 163 13.78 2.44 22.46
N GLU A 164 13.32 3.68 22.37
CA GLU A 164 12.74 4.40 23.52
C GLU A 164 11.39 3.78 23.99
N VAL A 165 10.52 3.40 23.05
CA VAL A 165 9.18 2.86 23.36
C VAL A 165 9.26 1.43 23.88
N PHE A 166 10.11 0.60 23.28
CA PHE A 166 10.19 -0.83 23.63
C PHE A 166 11.33 -1.17 24.58
N GLY A 167 12.17 -0.20 24.96
CA GLY A 167 13.32 -0.42 25.84
C GLY A 167 14.38 -1.34 25.24
N VAL A 168 14.53 -1.37 23.92
CA VAL A 168 15.52 -2.19 23.21
C VAL A 168 16.72 -1.35 22.77
N PRO A 169 17.94 -1.91 22.67
CA PRO A 169 19.09 -1.18 22.15
C PRO A 169 18.86 -0.68 20.72
N LEU A 170 19.49 0.46 20.39
CA LEU A 170 19.53 1.02 19.04
C LEU A 170 20.28 0.10 18.09
#